data_bbfd544731fbc6a58cc22fb92573925c
#
_entry.id   bbfd544731fbc6a58cc22fb92573925c
#
_cell.length_a   1.000
_cell.length_b   1.000
_cell.length_c   1.000
_cell.angle_alpha   90.00
_cell.angle_beta   90.00
_cell.angle_gamma   90.00
#
_symmetry.space_group_name_H-M   'P 1'
#
loop_
_entity.id
_entity.type
_entity.pdbx_description
1 polymer ?
#
loop_
_entity_poly.entity_id
_entity_poly.type
_entity_poly.pdbx_seq_one_letter_code
_entity_poly.pdbx_strand_id
1 'polypeptide(L)'
;MKKSKKVTIGILLFFIVIAVIIGGRSAIGNHFKKKFSKRPPPGVIVEVVKEKNFSQTIESYCTALSSQSVSFKIKKSELIEPINFGKKVKRGDIIAKLSSKNIIAPFSGKTGTRGISSSILGTNSIMLTLDDSKNILCDLQIPEIFAGVLKKGLRINAKFLAYQGKDYEGVIDSVASRIDAQTRSILARAKIKNEDLEILPGSLLDIKLFYNEKKALSVADTSIIFEDKKKFIYRVLEDNKIEKVEIVTGIRKDGNLEVLSGLDESDKIVKEGLTRLNKGMTVKPIIE
;
A
#
# COMPACT_ATOMS: atom_id res chain seq x y z
N MET A 1 95.57 28.90 12.46
CA MET A 1 94.91 27.90 11.66
C MET A 1 93.96 26.88 12.38
N LYS A 2 93.96 26.79 13.72
CA LYS A 2 93.13 25.82 14.46
C LYS A 2 91.65 26.27 14.72
N LYS A 3 91.28 27.57 14.68
CA LYS A 3 89.92 28.08 14.94
C LYS A 3 88.93 27.90 13.71
N SER A 4 89.46 27.98 12.48
CA SER A 4 88.67 27.85 11.24
C SER A 4 88.18 26.45 11.04
N LYS A 5 88.97 25.41 11.34
CA LYS A 5 88.52 24.01 11.21
C LYS A 5 87.36 23.61 12.17
N LYS A 6 87.32 24.25 13.38
CA LYS A 6 86.25 23.99 14.33
C LYS A 6 84.91 24.61 13.87
N VAL A 7 84.94 25.76 13.22
CA VAL A 7 83.76 26.44 12.68
C VAL A 7 83.21 25.71 11.48
N THR A 8 84.07 25.21 10.55
CA THR A 8 83.62 24.40 9.40
C THR A 8 83.01 23.08 9.81
N ILE A 9 83.54 22.41 10.85
CA ILE A 9 82.97 21.17 11.40
C ILE A 9 81.59 21.44 12.04
N GLY A 10 81.46 22.58 12.77
CA GLY A 10 80.17 22.99 13.36
C GLY A 10 79.05 23.24 12.31
N ILE A 11 79.44 23.92 11.21
CA ILE A 11 78.50 24.18 10.10
C ILE A 11 78.10 22.87 9.40
N LEU A 12 79.09 21.99 9.22
CA LEU A 12 78.81 20.69 8.58
C LEU A 12 77.86 19.80 9.45
N LEU A 13 78.08 19.75 10.75
CA LEU A 13 77.18 19.09 11.71
C LEU A 13 75.78 19.71 11.72
N PHE A 14 75.66 21.03 11.66
CA PHE A 14 74.37 21.70 11.55
C PHE A 14 73.60 21.32 10.31
N PHE A 15 74.26 21.27 9.15
CA PHE A 15 73.61 20.82 7.92
C PHE A 15 73.23 19.32 7.95
N ILE A 16 74.00 18.46 8.58
CA ILE A 16 73.71 17.04 8.79
C ILE A 16 72.43 16.89 9.64
N VAL A 17 72.35 17.68 10.76
CA VAL A 17 71.15 17.66 11.62
C VAL A 17 69.90 18.12 10.87
N ILE A 18 70.04 19.19 10.08
CA ILE A 18 68.93 19.64 9.24
C ILE A 18 68.51 18.57 8.21
N ALA A 19 69.49 17.94 7.55
CA ALA A 19 69.21 16.87 6.60
C ALA A 19 68.50 15.66 7.24
N VAL A 20 68.91 15.28 8.45
CA VAL A 20 68.27 14.22 9.23
C VAL A 20 66.84 14.57 9.63
N ILE A 21 66.61 15.83 10.05
CA ILE A 21 65.26 16.32 10.40
C ILE A 21 64.33 16.34 9.16
N ILE A 22 64.82 16.85 8.03
CA ILE A 22 64.06 16.92 6.79
C ILE A 22 63.78 15.49 6.27
N GLY A 23 64.79 14.59 6.25
CA GLY A 23 64.69 13.21 5.86
C GLY A 23 63.69 12.43 6.76
N GLY A 24 63.78 12.62 8.08
CA GLY A 24 62.88 12.06 9.07
C GLY A 24 61.42 12.51 8.88
N ARG A 25 61.21 13.80 8.68
CA ARG A 25 59.85 14.35 8.39
C ARG A 25 59.30 13.79 7.08
N SER A 26 60.11 13.68 6.05
CA SER A 26 59.70 13.12 4.75
C SER A 26 59.38 11.64 4.87
N ALA A 27 60.19 10.84 5.56
CA ALA A 27 59.95 9.42 5.80
C ALA A 27 58.68 9.18 6.63
N ILE A 28 58.49 9.93 7.71
CA ILE A 28 57.29 9.90 8.55
C ILE A 28 56.06 10.32 7.74
N GLY A 29 56.16 11.43 6.99
CA GLY A 29 55.07 11.91 6.13
C GLY A 29 54.65 10.88 5.07
N ASN A 30 55.61 10.21 4.44
CA ASN A 30 55.32 9.16 3.46
C ASN A 30 54.78 7.89 4.10
N HIS A 31 55.21 7.53 5.30
CA HIS A 31 54.64 6.40 6.05
C HIS A 31 53.19 6.66 6.45
N PHE A 32 52.87 7.85 6.96
CA PHE A 32 51.51 8.26 7.29
C PHE A 32 50.63 8.37 6.03
N LYS A 33 51.12 8.94 4.93
CA LYS A 33 50.41 8.98 3.67
C LYS A 33 50.05 7.57 3.17
N LYS A 34 50.96 6.60 3.23
CA LYS A 34 50.67 5.20 2.84
C LYS A 34 49.68 4.51 3.77
N LYS A 35 49.73 4.76 5.07
CA LYS A 35 48.90 4.09 6.07
C LYS A 35 47.48 4.66 6.14
N PHE A 36 47.29 5.96 5.88
CA PHE A 36 46.03 6.67 5.99
C PHE A 36 45.42 7.09 4.65
N SER A 37 46.07 6.81 3.51
CA SER A 37 45.55 7.15 2.17
C SER A 37 44.42 6.26 1.73
N LYS A 38 44.27 5.06 2.28
CA LYS A 38 43.16 4.14 1.99
C LYS A 38 42.14 4.25 3.13
N ARG A 39 41.16 5.14 2.98
CA ARG A 39 39.98 5.10 3.84
C ARG A 39 39.30 3.74 3.63
N PRO A 40 38.88 3.06 4.70
CA PRO A 40 38.12 1.82 4.53
C PRO A 40 36.88 2.08 3.67
N PRO A 41 36.48 1.15 2.83
CA PRO A 41 35.29 1.30 2.00
C PRO A 41 34.09 1.58 2.90
N PRO A 42 33.23 2.57 2.54
CA PRO A 42 32.05 2.87 3.32
C PRO A 42 31.10 1.69 3.36
N GLY A 43 30.54 1.40 4.55
CA GLY A 43 29.47 0.42 4.68
C GLY A 43 28.18 0.98 4.10
N VAL A 44 27.48 0.16 3.32
CA VAL A 44 26.20 0.49 2.71
C VAL A 44 25.22 -0.66 2.92
N ILE A 45 23.93 -0.34 3.15
CA ILE A 45 22.89 -1.34 3.18
C ILE A 45 22.48 -1.65 1.75
N VAL A 46 22.48 -2.94 1.41
CA VAL A 46 22.20 -3.43 0.06
C VAL A 46 20.92 -4.24 0.06
N GLU A 47 20.06 -3.99 -0.91
CA GLU A 47 18.86 -4.75 -1.22
C GLU A 47 19.01 -5.45 -2.57
N VAL A 48 18.41 -6.65 -2.69
CA VAL A 48 18.34 -7.38 -3.96
C VAL A 48 17.02 -7.00 -4.64
N VAL A 49 17.10 -6.59 -5.90
CA VAL A 49 15.93 -6.28 -6.73
C VAL A 49 15.07 -7.53 -6.91
N LYS A 50 13.80 -7.44 -6.52
CA LYS A 50 12.82 -8.52 -6.63
C LYS A 50 11.52 -7.99 -7.17
N GLU A 51 10.72 -8.87 -7.76
CA GLU A 51 9.36 -8.52 -8.14
C GLU A 51 8.45 -8.34 -6.92
N LYS A 52 7.63 -7.30 -6.95
CA LYS A 52 6.53 -7.05 -6.03
C LYS A 52 5.23 -6.77 -6.78
N ASN A 53 4.11 -6.90 -6.09
CA ASN A 53 2.80 -6.58 -6.64
C ASN A 53 2.53 -5.08 -6.56
N PHE A 54 2.41 -4.44 -7.69
CA PHE A 54 2.00 -3.05 -7.81
C PHE A 54 0.55 -2.95 -8.25
N SER A 55 -0.16 -1.98 -7.73
CA SER A 55 -1.52 -1.65 -8.12
C SER A 55 -1.78 -0.17 -7.88
N GLN A 56 -2.61 0.40 -8.72
CA GLN A 56 -3.21 1.71 -8.46
C GLN A 56 -4.53 1.52 -7.71
N THR A 57 -4.97 2.53 -6.99
CA THR A 57 -6.19 2.46 -6.18
C THR A 57 -7.11 3.64 -6.45
N ILE A 58 -8.41 3.36 -6.42
CA ILE A 58 -9.48 4.36 -6.37
C ILE A 58 -10.16 4.19 -5.01
N GLU A 59 -10.27 5.28 -4.27
CA GLU A 59 -10.99 5.32 -3.00
C GLU A 59 -12.39 5.89 -3.23
N SER A 60 -13.37 5.26 -2.64
CA SER A 60 -14.78 5.64 -2.72
C SER A 60 -15.50 5.16 -1.48
N TYR A 61 -16.76 5.52 -1.34
CA TYR A 61 -17.62 5.02 -0.27
C TYR A 61 -19.00 4.69 -0.82
N CYS A 62 -19.70 3.85 -0.10
CA CYS A 62 -21.05 3.43 -0.47
C CYS A 62 -21.88 3.06 0.74
N THR A 63 -23.17 2.95 0.51
CA THR A 63 -24.10 2.34 1.47
C THR A 63 -24.22 0.85 1.18
N ALA A 64 -24.04 0.04 2.22
CA ALA A 64 -24.23 -1.41 2.16
C ALA A 64 -25.70 -1.76 1.85
N LEU A 65 -25.93 -2.62 0.89
CA LEU A 65 -27.23 -3.14 0.51
C LEU A 65 -27.23 -4.66 0.67
N SER A 66 -28.31 -5.23 1.16
CA SER A 66 -28.50 -6.70 1.14
C SER A 66 -28.61 -7.22 -0.29
N SER A 67 -28.13 -8.44 -0.53
CA SER A 67 -28.26 -9.09 -1.86
C SER A 67 -29.71 -9.34 -2.25
N GLN A 68 -30.54 -9.64 -1.25
CA GLN A 68 -31.99 -9.77 -1.39
C GLN A 68 -32.65 -9.13 -0.16
N SER A 69 -33.73 -8.39 -0.37
CA SER A 69 -34.52 -7.77 0.69
C SER A 69 -35.98 -7.84 0.33
N VAL A 70 -36.79 -8.18 1.29
CA VAL A 70 -38.26 -8.11 1.19
C VAL A 70 -38.83 -7.50 2.46
N SER A 71 -39.89 -6.70 2.29
CA SER A 71 -40.55 -6.02 3.42
C SER A 71 -42.03 -6.41 3.42
N PHE A 72 -42.56 -6.70 4.61
CA PHE A 72 -43.94 -7.04 4.84
C PHE A 72 -44.55 -6.01 5.78
N LYS A 73 -45.62 -5.35 5.31
CA LYS A 73 -46.45 -4.50 6.18
C LYS A 73 -47.44 -5.36 6.94
N ILE A 74 -47.36 -5.33 8.27
CA ILE A 74 -48.17 -6.16 9.17
C ILE A 74 -48.95 -5.23 10.10
N LYS A 75 -50.24 -5.45 10.23
CA LYS A 75 -51.07 -4.77 11.26
C LYS A 75 -50.81 -5.45 12.60
N LYS A 76 -50.54 -4.66 13.65
CA LYS A 76 -50.33 -5.20 14.99
C LYS A 76 -51.47 -6.02 15.52
N SER A 77 -52.74 -5.64 15.16
CA SER A 77 -53.94 -6.36 15.54
C SER A 77 -54.08 -7.75 14.91
N GLU A 78 -53.37 -8.05 13.85
CA GLU A 78 -53.39 -9.37 13.19
C GLU A 78 -52.35 -10.34 13.73
N LEU A 79 -51.37 -9.85 14.55
CA LEU A 79 -50.31 -10.67 15.11
C LEU A 79 -50.84 -11.61 16.20
N ILE A 80 -50.62 -12.92 16.05
CA ILE A 80 -50.89 -13.93 17.08
C ILE A 80 -49.77 -14.01 18.09
N GLU A 81 -48.49 -13.84 17.63
CA GLU A 81 -47.30 -13.91 18.43
C GLU A 81 -46.38 -12.70 18.13
N PRO A 82 -45.59 -12.22 19.11
CA PRO A 82 -44.60 -11.18 18.86
C PRO A 82 -43.59 -11.61 17.80
N ILE A 83 -43.17 -10.67 16.94
CA ILE A 83 -42.17 -10.90 15.92
C ILE A 83 -40.77 -10.94 16.55
N ASN A 84 -40.00 -11.99 16.30
CA ASN A 84 -38.61 -12.09 16.71
C ASN A 84 -37.70 -11.43 15.66
N PHE A 85 -37.25 -10.20 15.95
CA PHE A 85 -36.29 -9.48 15.12
C PHE A 85 -34.86 -10.02 15.35
N GLY A 86 -34.01 -9.91 14.33
CA GLY A 86 -32.63 -10.36 14.39
C GLY A 86 -32.44 -11.88 14.27
N LYS A 87 -33.52 -12.63 14.08
CA LYS A 87 -33.47 -14.10 13.94
C LYS A 87 -32.96 -14.50 12.55
N LYS A 88 -32.02 -15.46 12.49
CA LYS A 88 -31.63 -16.11 11.24
C LYS A 88 -32.72 -17.15 10.91
N VAL A 89 -33.21 -17.13 9.67
CA VAL A 89 -34.26 -18.03 9.15
C VAL A 89 -33.82 -18.62 7.81
N LYS A 90 -34.36 -19.80 7.52
CA LYS A 90 -34.18 -20.48 6.23
C LYS A 90 -35.39 -20.20 5.34
N ARG A 91 -35.20 -20.36 4.04
CA ARG A 91 -36.35 -20.37 3.08
C ARG A 91 -37.39 -21.37 3.53
N GLY A 92 -38.64 -20.94 3.60
CA GLY A 92 -39.78 -21.76 4.01
C GLY A 92 -40.12 -21.65 5.51
N ASP A 93 -39.28 -21.04 6.36
CA ASP A 93 -39.60 -20.84 7.76
C ASP A 93 -40.70 -19.80 7.94
N ILE A 94 -41.54 -20.00 8.98
CA ILE A 94 -42.53 -19.00 9.38
C ILE A 94 -41.82 -17.86 10.12
N ILE A 95 -41.97 -16.63 9.62
CA ILE A 95 -41.34 -15.43 10.18
C ILE A 95 -42.34 -14.54 10.94
N ALA A 96 -43.64 -14.68 10.65
CA ALA A 96 -44.71 -14.08 11.47
C ALA A 96 -45.99 -14.91 11.31
N LYS A 97 -46.72 -15.09 12.42
CA LYS A 97 -48.02 -15.72 12.48
C LYS A 97 -49.14 -14.69 12.59
N LEU A 98 -49.98 -14.61 11.62
CA LEU A 98 -51.11 -13.69 11.59
C LEU A 98 -52.42 -14.46 11.71
N SER A 99 -53.47 -13.81 12.21
CA SER A 99 -54.82 -14.39 12.31
C SER A 99 -55.40 -14.86 10.95
N SER A 100 -55.00 -14.22 9.88
CA SER A 100 -55.47 -14.54 8.51
C SER A 100 -54.54 -15.51 7.77
N LYS A 101 -53.22 -15.49 8.02
CA LYS A 101 -52.20 -16.27 7.32
C LYS A 101 -50.85 -16.24 8.01
N ASN A 102 -49.97 -17.18 7.68
CA ASN A 102 -48.57 -17.14 8.05
C ASN A 102 -47.74 -16.42 7.00
N ILE A 103 -46.76 -15.61 7.45
CA ILE A 103 -45.77 -15.08 6.56
C ILE A 103 -44.56 -16.02 6.56
N ILE A 104 -44.21 -16.50 5.37
CA ILE A 104 -43.16 -17.48 5.15
C ILE A 104 -41.95 -16.79 4.52
N ALA A 105 -40.74 -17.14 4.93
CA ALA A 105 -39.49 -16.62 4.38
C ALA A 105 -39.30 -17.06 2.92
N PRO A 106 -39.28 -16.16 1.93
CA PRO A 106 -39.06 -16.52 0.54
C PRO A 106 -37.62 -16.94 0.23
N PHE A 107 -36.68 -16.52 1.05
CA PHE A 107 -35.27 -16.88 0.99
C PHE A 107 -34.68 -16.95 2.42
N SER A 108 -33.47 -17.48 2.55
CA SER A 108 -32.77 -17.51 3.84
C SER A 108 -32.14 -16.17 4.14
N GLY A 109 -32.29 -15.68 5.38
CA GLY A 109 -31.80 -14.37 5.75
C GLY A 109 -31.97 -14.09 7.24
N LYS A 110 -31.92 -12.81 7.59
CA LYS A 110 -32.12 -12.31 8.95
C LYS A 110 -33.36 -11.41 8.99
N THR A 111 -34.23 -11.64 9.96
CA THR A 111 -35.39 -10.81 10.17
C THR A 111 -35.00 -9.48 10.80
N GLY A 112 -35.62 -8.39 10.36
CA GLY A 112 -35.39 -7.05 10.86
C GLY A 112 -36.65 -6.22 10.91
N THR A 113 -36.51 -4.97 11.26
CA THR A 113 -37.57 -3.98 11.15
C THR A 113 -37.01 -2.73 10.48
N ARG A 114 -37.84 -2.09 9.69
CA ARG A 114 -37.51 -0.79 9.09
C ARG A 114 -38.34 0.30 9.76
N GLY A 115 -37.65 1.28 10.35
CA GLY A 115 -38.29 2.47 10.86
C GLY A 115 -38.86 3.31 9.72
N ILE A 116 -40.18 3.30 9.57
CA ILE A 116 -40.90 4.17 8.63
C ILE A 116 -41.79 5.07 9.47
N SER A 117 -41.89 6.34 9.05
CA SER A 117 -42.76 7.30 9.72
C SER A 117 -44.18 6.77 9.91
N SER A 118 -44.75 6.96 11.08
CA SER A 118 -46.13 6.56 11.41
C SER A 118 -47.18 7.19 10.47
N SER A 119 -46.89 8.33 9.87
CA SER A 119 -47.73 8.96 8.85
C SER A 119 -47.86 8.11 7.57
N ILE A 120 -46.83 7.33 7.22
CA ILE A 120 -46.80 6.47 6.03
C ILE A 120 -47.27 5.08 6.40
N LEU A 121 -46.80 4.54 7.53
CA LEU A 121 -47.04 3.15 7.92
C LEU A 121 -48.40 2.98 8.61
N GLY A 122 -48.86 3.98 9.33
CA GLY A 122 -49.95 3.90 10.30
C GLY A 122 -49.46 3.46 11.69
N THR A 123 -50.05 4.03 12.73
CA THR A 123 -49.63 3.79 14.14
C THR A 123 -49.72 2.33 14.58
N ASN A 124 -50.63 1.55 13.95
CA ASN A 124 -50.90 0.14 14.28
C ASN A 124 -50.22 -0.85 13.32
N SER A 125 -49.21 -0.46 12.59
CA SER A 125 -48.53 -1.35 11.65
C SER A 125 -47.03 -1.46 11.99
N ILE A 126 -46.47 -2.61 11.63
CA ILE A 126 -45.02 -2.92 11.72
C ILE A 126 -44.52 -3.25 10.32
N MET A 127 -43.32 -2.80 9.97
CA MET A 127 -42.62 -3.23 8.78
C MET A 127 -41.60 -4.30 9.16
N LEU A 128 -41.95 -5.54 8.90
CA LEU A 128 -41.01 -6.66 9.02
C LEU A 128 -40.16 -6.73 7.77
N THR A 129 -38.84 -6.80 7.91
CA THR A 129 -37.93 -7.04 6.80
C THR A 129 -37.28 -8.42 6.92
N LEU A 130 -36.95 -9.01 5.79
CA LEU A 130 -36.07 -10.15 5.70
C LEU A 130 -34.97 -9.80 4.70
N ASP A 131 -33.72 -9.87 5.18
CA ASP A 131 -32.53 -9.45 4.44
C ASP A 131 -31.53 -10.60 4.34
N ASP A 132 -31.10 -10.93 3.10
CA ASP A 132 -29.95 -11.78 2.87
C ASP A 132 -28.70 -10.90 2.78
N SER A 133 -27.92 -10.92 3.85
CA SER A 133 -26.71 -10.10 4.01
C SER A 133 -25.41 -10.91 3.94
N LYS A 134 -25.42 -12.17 3.50
CA LYS A 134 -24.20 -12.97 3.30
C LYS A 134 -23.27 -12.34 2.26
N ASN A 135 -23.86 -11.71 1.27
CA ASN A 135 -23.18 -10.85 0.33
C ASN A 135 -23.78 -9.46 0.43
N ILE A 136 -22.94 -8.48 0.61
CA ILE A 136 -23.33 -7.07 0.57
C ILE A 136 -23.12 -6.56 -0.85
N LEU A 137 -24.10 -5.89 -1.37
CA LEU A 137 -23.98 -5.11 -2.59
C LEU A 137 -23.69 -3.65 -2.23
N CYS A 138 -22.95 -2.98 -3.08
CA CYS A 138 -22.47 -1.65 -2.84
C CYS A 138 -22.35 -0.91 -4.16
N ASP A 139 -23.14 0.14 -4.32
CA ASP A 139 -23.14 0.97 -5.52
C ASP A 139 -22.15 2.12 -5.37
N LEU A 140 -21.11 2.11 -6.19
CA LEU A 140 -20.00 3.06 -6.20
C LEU A 140 -20.18 4.06 -7.34
N GLN A 141 -20.07 5.33 -7.04
CA GLN A 141 -19.97 6.38 -8.05
C GLN A 141 -18.50 6.69 -8.31
N ILE A 142 -17.99 6.21 -9.45
CA ILE A 142 -16.59 6.35 -9.83
C ILE A 142 -16.45 7.47 -10.87
N PRO A 143 -15.53 8.45 -10.68
CA PRO A 143 -15.34 9.54 -11.65
C PRO A 143 -15.06 9.02 -13.06
N GLU A 144 -15.60 9.72 -14.08
CA GLU A 144 -15.50 9.32 -15.51
C GLU A 144 -14.07 9.14 -16.01
N ILE A 145 -13.09 9.81 -15.40
CA ILE A 145 -11.66 9.68 -15.76
C ILE A 145 -11.14 8.26 -15.59
N PHE A 146 -11.79 7.43 -14.76
CA PHE A 146 -11.45 6.04 -14.54
C PHE A 146 -12.25 5.06 -15.41
N ALA A 147 -13.13 5.55 -16.29
CA ALA A 147 -14.00 4.67 -17.10
C ALA A 147 -13.21 3.64 -17.92
N GLY A 148 -12.03 4.03 -18.44
CA GLY A 148 -11.18 3.14 -19.25
C GLY A 148 -10.54 1.97 -18.49
N VAL A 149 -10.44 2.05 -17.14
CA VAL A 149 -9.85 0.99 -16.31
C VAL A 149 -10.90 0.21 -15.53
N LEU A 150 -12.14 0.72 -15.46
CA LEU A 150 -13.21 0.12 -14.68
C LEU A 150 -13.82 -1.07 -15.42
N LYS A 151 -13.79 -2.25 -14.80
CA LYS A 151 -14.34 -3.49 -15.38
C LYS A 151 -14.80 -4.44 -14.29
N LYS A 152 -15.70 -5.37 -14.67
CA LYS A 152 -16.12 -6.50 -13.82
C LYS A 152 -14.90 -7.32 -13.40
N GLY A 153 -14.91 -7.79 -12.13
CA GLY A 153 -13.87 -8.63 -11.55
C GLY A 153 -12.71 -7.86 -10.90
N LEU A 154 -12.65 -6.53 -10.98
CA LEU A 154 -11.66 -5.77 -10.23
C LEU A 154 -11.82 -6.02 -8.74
N ARG A 155 -10.72 -6.27 -8.05
CA ARG A 155 -10.67 -6.51 -6.62
C ARG A 155 -10.97 -5.23 -5.85
N ILE A 156 -11.75 -5.36 -4.80
CA ILE A 156 -11.99 -4.29 -3.84
C ILE A 156 -11.67 -4.76 -2.42
N ASN A 157 -11.36 -3.82 -1.57
CA ASN A 157 -11.29 -3.98 -0.13
C ASN A 157 -12.26 -2.98 0.51
N ALA A 158 -13.15 -3.47 1.35
CA ALA A 158 -14.12 -2.66 2.07
C ALA A 158 -13.76 -2.60 3.55
N LYS A 159 -13.88 -1.42 4.15
CA LYS A 159 -13.75 -1.21 5.59
C LYS A 159 -15.06 -0.74 6.17
N PHE A 160 -15.46 -1.36 7.26
CA PHE A 160 -16.61 -0.94 8.05
C PHE A 160 -16.10 -0.36 9.37
N LEU A 161 -16.34 0.91 9.62
CA LEU A 161 -15.78 1.65 10.76
C LEU A 161 -16.16 1.08 12.13
N ALA A 162 -17.29 0.36 12.22
CA ALA A 162 -17.69 -0.31 13.45
C ALA A 162 -16.78 -1.48 13.86
N TYR A 163 -16.02 -2.05 12.90
CA TYR A 163 -15.08 -3.14 13.12
C TYR A 163 -13.68 -2.69 12.66
N GLN A 164 -13.02 -1.91 13.52
CA GLN A 164 -11.69 -1.37 13.22
C GLN A 164 -10.66 -2.49 13.02
N GLY A 165 -9.83 -2.33 11.98
CA GLY A 165 -8.76 -3.30 11.66
C GLY A 165 -9.22 -4.53 10.88
N LYS A 166 -10.52 -4.65 10.54
CA LYS A 166 -11.05 -5.73 9.70
C LYS A 166 -11.30 -5.23 8.27
N ASP A 167 -10.77 -5.96 7.33
CA ASP A 167 -10.95 -5.74 5.90
C ASP A 167 -11.89 -6.81 5.33
N TYR A 168 -12.83 -6.39 4.49
CA TYR A 168 -13.79 -7.27 3.82
C TYR A 168 -13.48 -7.28 2.33
N GLU A 169 -13.22 -8.47 1.81
CA GLU A 169 -12.89 -8.65 0.40
C GLU A 169 -14.15 -8.65 -0.47
N GLY A 170 -14.01 -8.10 -1.66
CA GLY A 170 -15.05 -8.09 -2.66
C GLY A 170 -14.52 -7.89 -4.07
N VAL A 171 -15.43 -7.86 -5.03
CA VAL A 171 -15.11 -7.62 -6.43
C VAL A 171 -16.17 -6.72 -7.06
N ILE A 172 -15.81 -6.03 -8.12
CA ILE A 172 -16.78 -5.35 -8.99
C ILE A 172 -17.59 -6.41 -9.72
N ASP A 173 -18.88 -6.43 -9.47
CA ASP A 173 -19.82 -7.38 -10.09
C ASP A 173 -20.34 -6.87 -11.44
N SER A 174 -20.63 -5.59 -11.52
CA SER A 174 -21.09 -4.95 -12.76
C SER A 174 -20.70 -3.48 -12.84
N VAL A 175 -20.61 -2.97 -14.06
CA VAL A 175 -20.35 -1.57 -14.39
C VAL A 175 -21.44 -1.09 -15.32
N ALA A 176 -21.99 0.09 -15.07
CA ALA A 176 -23.00 0.70 -15.91
C ALA A 176 -22.44 0.99 -17.32
N SER A 177 -23.31 0.92 -18.31
CA SER A 177 -22.96 1.21 -19.71
C SER A 177 -22.99 2.70 -20.06
N ARG A 178 -23.34 3.57 -19.08
CA ARG A 178 -23.48 5.02 -19.26
C ARG A 178 -22.81 5.78 -18.12
N ILE A 179 -22.27 6.93 -18.46
CA ILE A 179 -21.82 7.95 -17.54
C ILE A 179 -23.01 8.85 -17.20
N ASP A 180 -23.21 9.15 -15.93
CA ASP A 180 -24.15 10.16 -15.49
C ASP A 180 -23.56 11.55 -15.79
N ALA A 181 -24.24 12.30 -16.67
CA ALA A 181 -23.78 13.60 -17.13
C ALA A 181 -23.87 14.69 -16.03
N GLN A 182 -24.71 14.51 -15.00
CA GLN A 182 -24.85 15.48 -13.91
C GLN A 182 -23.72 15.32 -12.90
N THR A 183 -23.41 14.07 -12.53
CA THR A 183 -22.39 13.77 -11.52
C THR A 183 -21.02 13.51 -12.11
N ARG A 184 -20.89 13.39 -13.45
CA ARG A 184 -19.67 13.00 -14.15
C ARG A 184 -19.05 11.73 -13.60
N SER A 185 -19.90 10.76 -13.30
CA SER A 185 -19.50 9.47 -12.73
C SER A 185 -20.11 8.30 -13.46
N ILE A 186 -19.49 7.14 -13.33
CA ILE A 186 -19.99 5.85 -13.78
C ILE A 186 -20.36 5.00 -12.57
N LEU A 187 -21.53 4.37 -12.61
CA LEU A 187 -21.98 3.50 -11.54
C LEU A 187 -21.32 2.12 -11.67
N ALA A 188 -20.66 1.68 -10.60
CA ALA A 188 -20.13 0.33 -10.48
C ALA A 188 -20.72 -0.36 -9.25
N ARG A 189 -21.24 -1.57 -9.42
CA ARG A 189 -21.74 -2.38 -8.32
C ARG A 189 -20.66 -3.32 -7.85
N ALA A 190 -20.32 -3.22 -6.58
CA ALA A 190 -19.44 -4.15 -5.90
C ALA A 190 -20.25 -5.20 -5.14
N LYS A 191 -19.68 -6.40 -5.04
CA LYS A 191 -20.16 -7.50 -4.22
C LYS A 191 -19.11 -7.86 -3.20
N ILE A 192 -19.46 -7.75 -1.92
CA ILE A 192 -18.57 -7.91 -0.76
C ILE A 192 -19.00 -9.13 0.03
N LYS A 193 -18.04 -9.97 0.40
CA LYS A 193 -18.30 -11.13 1.27
C LYS A 193 -18.56 -10.67 2.70
N ASN A 194 -19.61 -11.18 3.31
CA ASN A 194 -20.02 -10.87 4.68
C ASN A 194 -20.41 -12.14 5.43
N GLU A 195 -19.46 -13.06 5.54
CA GLU A 195 -19.71 -14.41 6.08
C GLU A 195 -20.15 -14.36 7.55
N ASP A 196 -19.57 -13.47 8.33
CA ASP A 196 -19.88 -13.28 9.75
C ASP A 196 -21.15 -12.45 9.99
N LEU A 197 -21.76 -11.89 8.94
CA LEU A 197 -22.94 -11.02 8.99
C LEU A 197 -22.74 -9.76 9.84
N GLU A 198 -21.52 -9.25 9.89
CA GLU A 198 -21.14 -8.06 10.66
C GLU A 198 -21.54 -6.76 9.96
N ILE A 199 -21.41 -6.74 8.62
CA ILE A 199 -21.88 -5.60 7.83
C ILE A 199 -23.39 -5.65 7.76
N LEU A 200 -24.02 -4.64 8.32
CA LEU A 200 -25.48 -4.50 8.28
C LEU A 200 -25.92 -3.68 7.07
N PRO A 201 -27.03 -4.03 6.41
CA PRO A 201 -27.62 -3.17 5.39
C PRO A 201 -27.86 -1.77 5.92
N GLY A 202 -27.51 -0.76 5.14
CA GLY A 202 -27.54 0.65 5.54
C GLY A 202 -26.23 1.20 6.13
N SER A 203 -25.24 0.34 6.39
CA SER A 203 -23.91 0.78 6.86
C SER A 203 -23.17 1.55 5.77
N LEU A 204 -22.40 2.56 6.19
CA LEU A 204 -21.42 3.22 5.34
C LEU A 204 -20.14 2.38 5.30
N LEU A 205 -19.63 2.15 4.10
CA LEU A 205 -18.39 1.42 3.85
C LEU A 205 -17.39 2.29 3.10
N ASP A 206 -16.13 2.27 3.56
CA ASP A 206 -15.00 2.82 2.81
C ASP A 206 -14.49 1.74 1.85
N ILE A 207 -14.38 2.07 0.58
CA ILE A 207 -14.00 1.13 -0.47
C ILE A 207 -12.69 1.55 -1.11
N LYS A 208 -11.75 0.61 -1.16
CA LYS A 208 -10.53 0.73 -1.95
C LYS A 208 -10.60 -0.24 -3.12
N LEU A 209 -10.71 0.28 -4.33
CA LEU A 209 -10.75 -0.49 -5.58
C LEU A 209 -9.34 -0.53 -6.16
N PHE A 210 -8.87 -1.73 -6.55
CA PHE A 210 -7.55 -1.95 -7.12
C PHE A 210 -7.64 -2.14 -8.63
N TYR A 211 -6.79 -1.44 -9.38
CA TYR A 211 -6.70 -1.58 -10.82
C TYR A 211 -5.23 -1.55 -11.28
N ASN A 212 -4.96 -1.93 -12.53
CA ASN A 212 -3.61 -2.06 -13.07
C ASN A 212 -2.70 -2.91 -12.17
N GLU A 213 -3.24 -3.99 -11.61
CA GLU A 213 -2.46 -4.92 -10.80
C GLU A 213 -1.49 -5.68 -11.68
N LYS A 214 -0.21 -5.60 -11.34
CA LYS A 214 0.88 -6.27 -12.06
C LYS A 214 2.04 -6.61 -11.13
N LYS A 215 2.83 -7.60 -11.51
CA LYS A 215 4.15 -7.84 -10.92
C LYS A 215 5.18 -7.03 -11.69
N ALA A 216 6.07 -6.38 -10.99
CA ALA A 216 7.15 -5.61 -11.58
C ALA A 216 8.34 -5.54 -10.61
N LEU A 217 9.53 -5.27 -11.15
CA LEU A 217 10.73 -5.05 -10.36
C LEU A 217 10.52 -3.89 -9.41
N SER A 218 10.98 -4.07 -8.18
CA SER A 218 10.77 -3.16 -7.07
C SER A 218 12.08 -2.75 -6.43
N VAL A 219 12.18 -1.46 -6.12
CA VAL A 219 13.27 -0.90 -5.33
C VAL A 219 12.69 -0.03 -4.22
N ALA A 220 13.38 0.07 -3.09
CA ALA A 220 13.01 1.00 -2.04
C ALA A 220 13.09 2.45 -2.56
N ASP A 221 12.16 3.31 -2.19
CA ASP A 221 12.17 4.72 -2.61
C ASP A 221 13.38 5.49 -2.06
N THR A 222 13.95 5.03 -0.94
CA THR A 222 15.19 5.55 -0.34
C THR A 222 16.43 5.28 -1.18
N SER A 223 16.38 4.32 -2.11
CA SER A 223 17.51 3.98 -3.00
C SER A 223 17.70 4.96 -4.16
N ILE A 224 16.74 5.87 -4.38
CA ILE A 224 16.71 6.72 -5.55
C ILE A 224 17.51 8.00 -5.35
N ILE A 225 18.32 8.31 -6.35
CA ILE A 225 19.06 9.56 -6.44
C ILE A 225 18.42 10.41 -7.53
N PHE A 226 18.02 11.61 -7.18
CA PHE A 226 17.46 12.58 -8.12
C PHE A 226 18.57 13.54 -8.57
N GLU A 227 18.81 13.61 -9.87
CA GLU A 227 19.69 14.58 -10.48
C GLU A 227 18.97 15.21 -11.67
N ASP A 228 18.72 16.50 -11.57
CA ASP A 228 17.91 17.27 -12.51
C ASP A 228 16.52 16.62 -12.71
N LYS A 229 16.26 16.13 -13.92
CA LYS A 229 15.01 15.44 -14.29
C LYS A 229 15.15 13.92 -14.36
N LYS A 230 16.31 13.37 -13.98
CA LYS A 230 16.61 11.95 -14.10
C LYS A 230 16.70 11.29 -12.74
N LYS A 231 16.44 10.00 -12.71
CA LYS A 231 16.52 9.16 -11.55
C LYS A 231 17.62 8.14 -11.73
N PHE A 232 18.45 8.01 -10.70
CA PHE A 232 19.58 7.08 -10.69
C PHE A 232 19.52 6.20 -9.46
N ILE A 233 20.22 5.08 -9.57
CA ILE A 233 20.45 4.17 -8.46
C ILE A 233 21.91 3.69 -8.49
N TYR A 234 22.47 3.33 -7.34
CA TYR A 234 23.76 2.67 -7.30
C TYR A 234 23.58 1.17 -7.30
N ARG A 235 24.02 0.51 -8.39
CA ARG A 235 24.12 -0.95 -8.48
C ARG A 235 25.48 -1.38 -7.94
N VAL A 236 25.52 -2.45 -7.15
CA VAL A 236 26.74 -3.04 -6.59
C VAL A 236 27.15 -4.21 -7.48
N LEU A 237 28.35 -4.12 -8.03
CA LEU A 237 28.93 -5.15 -8.89
C LEU A 237 29.58 -6.26 -8.03
N GLU A 238 29.98 -7.38 -8.65
CA GLU A 238 30.57 -8.52 -7.97
C GLU A 238 31.89 -8.17 -7.24
N ASP A 239 32.66 -7.20 -7.76
CA ASP A 239 33.90 -6.69 -7.14
C ASP A 239 33.64 -5.65 -6.04
N ASN A 240 32.39 -5.50 -5.58
CA ASN A 240 31.93 -4.51 -4.61
C ASN A 240 32.12 -3.04 -5.04
N LYS A 241 32.33 -2.78 -6.33
CA LYS A 241 32.26 -1.44 -6.87
C LYS A 241 30.83 -1.05 -7.17
N ILE A 242 30.54 0.23 -7.05
CA ILE A 242 29.23 0.78 -7.39
C ILE A 242 29.21 1.38 -8.79
N GLU A 243 28.18 1.07 -9.52
CA GLU A 243 27.84 1.69 -10.79
C GLU A 243 26.59 2.56 -10.61
N LYS A 244 26.60 3.75 -11.19
CA LYS A 244 25.45 4.64 -11.24
C LYS A 244 24.64 4.35 -12.47
N VAL A 245 23.42 3.82 -12.29
CA VAL A 245 22.53 3.38 -13.37
C VAL A 245 21.36 4.35 -13.44
N GLU A 246 21.02 4.84 -14.63
CA GLU A 246 19.80 5.60 -14.87
C GLU A 246 18.62 4.64 -14.93
N ILE A 247 17.54 4.96 -14.23
CA ILE A 247 16.33 4.14 -14.18
C ILE A 247 15.09 4.94 -14.55
N VAL A 248 14.11 4.24 -15.12
CA VAL A 248 12.76 4.76 -15.31
C VAL A 248 11.85 4.06 -14.29
N THR A 249 11.12 4.86 -13.52
CA THR A 249 10.21 4.35 -12.49
C THR A 249 8.76 4.54 -12.88
N GLY A 250 7.91 3.63 -12.40
CA GLY A 250 6.47 3.67 -12.55
C GLY A 250 5.74 4.00 -11.26
N ILE A 251 4.86 3.10 -10.84
CA ILE A 251 3.98 3.25 -9.67
C ILE A 251 4.81 3.26 -8.38
N ARG A 252 4.44 4.15 -7.44
CA ARG A 252 4.94 4.14 -6.06
C ARG A 252 3.88 3.54 -5.14
N LYS A 253 4.28 2.57 -4.33
CA LYS A 253 3.40 1.91 -3.38
C LYS A 253 4.16 1.45 -2.15
N ASP A 254 3.67 1.77 -0.97
CA ASP A 254 4.17 1.30 0.33
C ASP A 254 5.70 1.45 0.49
N GLY A 255 6.25 2.64 0.13
CA GLY A 255 7.69 2.94 0.22
C GLY A 255 8.54 2.25 -0.85
N ASN A 256 7.92 1.62 -1.85
CA ASN A 256 8.58 0.99 -2.98
C ASN A 256 8.22 1.68 -4.28
N LEU A 257 9.16 1.68 -5.21
CA LEU A 257 8.99 2.18 -6.58
C LEU A 257 9.10 1.02 -7.57
N GLU A 258 8.15 1.00 -8.50
CA GLU A 258 8.23 0.15 -9.67
C GLU A 258 9.38 0.60 -10.57
N VAL A 259 10.18 -0.35 -11.06
CA VAL A 259 11.21 -0.09 -12.06
C VAL A 259 10.71 -0.58 -13.41
N LEU A 260 10.62 0.36 -14.37
CA LEU A 260 10.20 0.07 -15.74
C LEU A 260 11.39 -0.30 -16.63
N SER A 261 12.59 0.27 -16.35
CA SER A 261 13.83 -0.05 -17.06
C SER A 261 15.06 0.37 -16.29
N GLY A 262 16.20 -0.22 -16.59
CA GLY A 262 17.51 0.12 -16.05
C GLY A 262 18.07 -0.87 -15.03
N LEU A 263 17.27 -1.82 -14.53
CA LEU A 263 17.68 -2.87 -13.60
C LEU A 263 17.13 -4.22 -14.06
N ASP A 264 17.83 -5.27 -13.67
CA ASP A 264 17.44 -6.66 -13.85
C ASP A 264 17.06 -7.29 -12.50
N GLU A 265 16.32 -8.40 -12.55
CA GLU A 265 16.03 -9.19 -11.36
C GLU A 265 17.33 -9.74 -10.76
N SER A 266 17.43 -9.74 -9.46
CA SER A 266 18.63 -10.12 -8.69
C SER A 266 19.78 -9.12 -8.69
N ASP A 267 19.68 -7.97 -9.35
CA ASP A 267 20.62 -6.87 -9.18
C ASP A 267 20.72 -6.48 -7.70
N LYS A 268 21.94 -6.21 -7.24
CA LYS A 268 22.19 -5.70 -5.90
C LYS A 268 22.26 -4.17 -5.97
N ILE A 269 21.44 -3.48 -5.21
CA ILE A 269 21.38 -2.03 -5.19
C ILE A 269 21.63 -1.47 -3.80
N VAL A 270 22.17 -0.27 -3.73
CA VAL A 270 22.34 0.42 -2.45
C VAL A 270 21.00 1.02 -2.01
N LYS A 271 20.48 0.53 -0.87
CA LYS A 271 19.25 1.02 -0.24
C LYS A 271 19.50 2.24 0.64
N GLU A 272 20.59 2.22 1.42
CA GLU A 272 20.93 3.29 2.35
C GLU A 272 22.44 3.59 2.35
N GLY A 273 22.80 4.82 2.71
CA GLY A 273 24.20 5.28 2.74
C GLY A 273 24.64 6.04 1.49
N LEU A 274 23.70 6.52 0.67
CA LEU A 274 23.95 7.13 -0.65
C LEU A 274 24.79 8.40 -0.62
N THR A 275 24.71 9.22 0.43
CA THR A 275 25.24 10.59 0.49
C THR A 275 26.77 10.71 0.36
N ARG A 276 27.51 9.62 0.55
CA ARG A 276 28.98 9.60 0.51
C ARG A 276 29.53 8.80 -0.67
N LEU A 277 28.67 8.40 -1.59
CA LEU A 277 29.02 7.52 -2.69
C LEU A 277 29.28 8.31 -3.97
N ASN A 278 30.28 7.84 -4.73
CA ASN A 278 30.56 8.32 -6.07
C ASN A 278 30.72 7.12 -7.01
N LYS A 279 30.41 7.28 -8.29
CA LYS A 279 30.54 6.25 -9.33
C LYS A 279 31.93 5.61 -9.29
N GLY A 280 32.03 4.30 -9.31
CA GLY A 280 33.28 3.54 -9.30
C GLY A 280 33.91 3.32 -7.93
N MET A 281 33.31 3.84 -6.85
CA MET A 281 33.79 3.63 -5.49
C MET A 281 33.56 2.19 -5.04
N THR A 282 34.54 1.62 -4.31
CA THR A 282 34.37 0.32 -3.64
C THR A 282 33.62 0.52 -2.33
N VAL A 283 32.65 -0.30 -2.04
CA VAL A 283 31.80 -0.27 -0.83
C VAL A 283 31.92 -1.58 -0.06
N LYS A 284 31.50 -1.58 1.20
CA LYS A 284 31.32 -2.79 2.00
C LYS A 284 29.81 -3.06 2.10
N PRO A 285 29.28 -3.99 1.27
CA PRO A 285 27.85 -4.29 1.30
C PRO A 285 27.46 -5.00 2.59
N ILE A 286 26.38 -4.56 3.20
CA ILE A 286 25.68 -5.19 4.32
C ILE A 286 24.31 -5.58 3.77
N ILE A 287 24.05 -6.89 3.66
CA ILE A 287 22.77 -7.40 3.16
C ILE A 287 21.80 -7.43 4.32
N GLU A 288 20.63 -6.84 4.11
CA GLU A 288 19.50 -6.85 5.06
C GLU A 288 18.60 -8.06 4.83
#